data_ff35c1bc615ddae43967584358e6cbb0
#
_entry.id   ff35c1bc615ddae43967584358e6cbb0
#
_cell.length_a   1.000
_cell.length_b   1.000
_cell.length_c   1.000
_cell.angle_alpha   90.00
_cell.angle_beta   90.00
_cell.angle_gamma   90.00
#
_symmetry.space_group_name_H-M   'P 1'
#
loop_
_entity.id
_entity.type
_entity.pdbx_description
1 polymer ?
#
loop_
_entity_poly.entity_id
_entity_poly.type
_entity_poly.pdbx_seq_one_letter_code
_entity_poly.pdbx_strand_id
1 'polypeptide(L)' 'SAKADVRSALGELGYSADEANRAVAALPAGDNPAELLRAALAHLAGD' A
#
# COMPACT_ATOMS: atom_id res chain seq x y z
N SER A 1 -11.56 -2.06 4.64
CA SER A 1 -11.32 -0.81 3.93
C SER A 1 -10.34 -1.02 2.78
N ALA A 2 -10.30 -0.06 1.88
CA ALA A 2 -9.37 -0.14 0.74
C ALA A 2 -7.92 -0.14 1.22
N LYS A 3 -7.59 0.65 2.23
CA LYS A 3 -6.22 0.70 2.76
C LYS A 3 -5.84 -0.60 3.44
N ALA A 4 -6.76 -1.24 4.14
CA ALA A 4 -6.50 -2.55 4.74
C ALA A 4 -6.25 -3.61 3.65
N ASP A 5 -6.99 -3.52 2.55
CA ASP A 5 -6.81 -4.43 1.42
C ASP A 5 -5.41 -4.23 0.80
N VAL A 6 -4.97 -2.98 0.67
CA VAL A 6 -3.64 -2.68 0.15
C VAL A 6 -2.56 -3.25 1.08
N ARG A 7 -2.73 -3.07 2.38
CA ARG A 7 -1.76 -3.61 3.34
C ARG A 7 -1.64 -5.13 3.21
N SER A 8 -2.78 -5.82 3.08
CA SER A 8 -2.78 -7.28 2.91
C SER A 8 -2.08 -7.68 1.62
N ALA A 9 -2.37 -6.97 0.53
CA ALA A 9 -1.76 -7.26 -0.77
C ALA A 9 -0.25 -7.08 -0.72
N LEU A 10 0.24 -6.02 -0.06
CA LEU A 10 1.66 -5.79 0.08
C LEU A 10 2.34 -6.91 0.87
N GLY A 11 1.68 -7.40 1.92
CA GLY A 11 2.18 -8.54 2.68
C GLY A 11 2.31 -9.79 1.81
N GLU A 12 1.33 -10.04 0.96
CA GLU A 12 1.36 -11.18 0.05
C GLU A 12 2.47 -11.05 -0.99
N LEU A 13 2.82 -9.83 -1.36
CA LEU A 13 3.92 -9.57 -2.29
C LEU A 13 5.30 -9.68 -1.62
N GLY A 14 5.34 -9.87 -0.31
CA GLY A 14 6.59 -10.08 0.41
C GLY A 14 7.13 -8.88 1.15
N TYR A 15 6.40 -7.75 1.17
CA TYR A 15 6.82 -6.59 1.94
C TYR A 15 6.62 -6.84 3.43
N SER A 16 7.50 -6.29 4.26
CA SER A 16 7.37 -6.40 5.71
C SER A 16 6.19 -5.58 6.20
N ALA A 17 5.75 -5.85 7.43
CA ALA A 17 4.68 -5.09 8.05
C ALA A 17 5.04 -3.60 8.14
N ASP A 18 6.29 -3.29 8.49
CA ASP A 18 6.77 -1.91 8.56
C ASP A 18 6.68 -1.21 7.21
N GLU A 19 7.16 -1.89 6.16
CA GLU A 19 7.10 -1.32 4.80
C GLU A 19 5.67 -1.08 4.37
N ALA A 20 4.80 -2.07 4.60
CA ALA A 20 3.40 -1.96 4.21
C ALA A 20 2.71 -0.82 4.97
N ASN A 21 2.96 -0.71 6.27
CA ASN A 21 2.35 0.35 7.08
C ASN A 21 2.81 1.73 6.62
N ARG A 22 4.10 1.89 6.31
CA ARG A 22 4.61 3.18 5.84
C ARG A 22 4.01 3.56 4.49
N ALA A 23 3.92 2.57 3.58
CA ALA A 23 3.35 2.83 2.26
C ALA A 23 1.88 3.23 2.37
N VAL A 24 1.11 2.54 3.22
CA VAL A 24 -0.30 2.85 3.42
C VAL A 24 -0.47 4.23 4.07
N ALA A 25 0.41 4.58 5.02
CA ALA A 25 0.34 5.89 5.68
C ALA A 25 0.57 7.04 4.70
N ALA A 26 1.31 6.81 3.63
CA ALA A 26 1.59 7.83 2.61
C ALA A 26 0.50 7.96 1.56
N LEU A 27 -0.51 7.09 1.57
CA LEU A 27 -1.54 7.08 0.53
C LEU A 27 -2.50 8.26 0.68
N PRO A 28 -2.99 8.80 -0.44
CA PRO A 28 -4.07 9.78 -0.40
C PRO A 28 -5.38 9.12 0.03
N ALA A 29 -6.38 9.93 0.31
CA ALA A 29 -7.72 9.43 0.57
C ALA A 29 -8.26 8.76 -0.69
N GLY A 30 -9.07 7.71 -0.50
CA GLY A 30 -9.65 7.00 -1.63
C GLY A 30 -10.23 5.67 -1.19
N ASP A 31 -11.03 5.09 -2.06
CA ASP A 31 -11.72 3.83 -1.78
C ASP A 31 -11.51 2.77 -2.86
N ASN A 32 -10.65 3.03 -3.84
CA ASN A 32 -10.35 2.07 -4.90
C ASN A 32 -9.04 1.34 -4.57
N PRO A 33 -9.12 0.07 -4.16
CA PRO A 33 -7.91 -0.66 -3.73
C PRO A 33 -6.86 -0.78 -4.84
N ALA A 34 -7.28 -0.95 -6.09
CA ALA A 34 -6.33 -1.10 -7.20
C ALA A 34 -5.53 0.16 -7.42
N GLU A 35 -6.19 1.32 -7.37
CA GLU A 35 -5.50 2.61 -7.51
C GLU A 35 -4.55 2.86 -6.33
N LEU A 36 -5.04 2.58 -5.12
CA LEU A 36 -4.23 2.78 -3.93
C LEU A 36 -3.03 1.83 -3.90
N LEU A 37 -3.20 0.60 -4.37
CA LEU A 37 -2.09 -0.34 -4.45
C LEU A 37 -1.03 0.16 -5.43
N ARG A 38 -1.44 0.68 -6.58
CA ARG A 38 -0.47 1.26 -7.54
C ARG A 38 0.31 2.41 -6.91
N ALA A 39 -0.39 3.27 -6.18
CA ALA A 39 0.27 4.39 -5.50
C ALA A 39 1.25 3.90 -4.44
N ALA A 40 0.86 2.87 -3.67
CA ALA A 40 1.74 2.29 -2.65
C ALA A 40 2.99 1.69 -3.27
N LEU A 41 2.83 0.94 -4.37
CA LEU A 41 3.97 0.34 -5.05
C LEU A 41 4.90 1.39 -5.64
N ALA A 42 4.35 2.49 -6.17
CA ALA A 42 5.16 3.60 -6.67
C ALA A 42 5.95 4.24 -5.54
N HIS A 43 5.33 4.41 -4.36
CA HIS A 43 6.02 4.94 -3.18
C HIS A 43 7.20 4.04 -2.78
N LEU A 44 6.96 2.74 -2.72
CA LEU A 44 7.98 1.78 -2.32
C LEU A 44 9.12 1.73 -3.35
N ALA A 45 8.82 1.84 -4.63
CA ALA A 45 9.83 1.81 -5.68
C ALA A 45 10.64 3.11 -5.72
N GLY A 46 10.05 4.24 -5.32
CA GLY A 46 10.71 5.53 -5.34
C GLY A 46 11.60 5.78 -4.14
N ASP A 47 11.43 4.98 -3.12
CA ASP A 47 12.26 5.10 -1.92
C ASP A 47 13.55 4.25 -2.08
#